data_44797ce50e929790b45bf201feda2d15
#
_entry.id   44797ce50e929790b45bf201feda2d15
#
_cell.length_a   1.000
_cell.length_b   1.000
_cell.length_c   1.000
_cell.angle_alpha   90.00
_cell.angle_beta   90.00
_cell.angle_gamma   90.00
#
_symmetry.space_group_name_H-M   'P 1'
#
loop_
_entity.id
_entity.type
_entity.pdbx_description
1 polymer ?
#
loop_
_entity_poly.entity_id
_entity_poly.type
_entity_poly.pdbx_seq_one_letter_code
_entity_poly.pdbx_strand_id
1 'polypeptide(L)'
;MNRYSKISLLATAIAAVGTVAYAAQGSMENDVMAITKAKIPMTQAVTTAEQHANGKAARAEYENSKQGWVYDVEVVSGSKVFDVRVDADKGTVISSAEDKADRDDDHDKQD
;
A
#
# COMPACT_ATOMS: atom_id res chain seq x y z
N MET A 1 -2.20 1.77 16.89
CA MET A 1 -1.47 2.25 16.83
C MET A 1 -0.15 2.45 16.14
N ASN A 2 0.72 1.58 16.21
CA ASN A 2 1.96 1.75 15.52
C ASN A 2 1.79 1.96 14.06
N ARG A 3 0.82 1.33 13.52
CA ARG A 3 0.59 1.47 12.10
C ARG A 3 0.29 2.88 11.71
N TYR A 4 -0.47 3.55 12.54
CA TYR A 4 -0.83 4.89 12.19
C TYR A 4 0.35 5.81 12.23
N SER A 5 1.24 5.52 13.14
CA SER A 5 2.46 6.31 13.20
C SER A 5 3.24 6.17 11.93
N LYS A 6 3.28 4.97 11.42
CA LYS A 6 4.02 4.75 10.20
C LYS A 6 3.45 5.53 9.06
N ILE A 7 2.15 5.58 9.02
CA ILE A 7 1.52 6.29 7.95
C ILE A 7 1.90 7.74 7.96
N SER A 8 1.91 8.29 9.13
CA SER A 8 2.31 9.68 9.24
C SER A 8 3.71 9.87 8.76
N LEU A 9 4.54 8.95 9.12
CA LEU A 9 5.90 9.05 8.71
C LEU A 9 6.05 9.00 7.23
N LEU A 10 5.22 8.22 6.61
CA LEU A 10 5.29 8.13 5.19
C LEU A 10 5.10 9.46 4.54
N ALA A 11 4.11 10.14 5.00
CA ALA A 11 3.83 11.43 4.41
C ALA A 11 5.04 12.31 4.54
N THR A 12 5.66 12.23 5.67
CA THR A 12 6.82 13.05 5.90
C THR A 12 8.00 12.58 5.12
N ALA A 13 8.12 11.29 5.07
CA ALA A 13 9.26 10.72 4.42
C ALA A 13 9.36 11.13 2.99
N ILE A 14 8.25 11.39 2.41
CA ILE A 14 8.25 11.79 1.04
C ILE A 14 9.21 12.92 0.80
N ALA A 15 9.17 13.86 1.68
CA ALA A 15 10.03 14.99 1.51
C ALA A 15 11.47 14.58 1.70
N ALA A 16 11.70 13.74 2.65
CA ALA A 16 13.05 13.37 2.95
C ALA A 16 13.60 12.37 1.97
N VAL A 17 12.72 11.66 1.41
CA VAL A 17 13.11 10.61 0.52
C VAL A 17 14.08 11.08 -0.53
N GLY A 18 13.82 12.20 -1.04
CA GLY A 18 14.66 12.70 -2.09
C GLY A 18 16.13 12.66 -1.71
N THR A 19 16.40 13.01 -0.48
CA THR A 19 17.77 13.05 -0.06
C THR A 19 18.30 11.71 0.30
N VAL A 20 17.48 10.95 0.93
CA VAL A 20 17.97 9.69 1.46
C VAL A 20 18.00 8.62 0.41
N ALA A 21 17.04 8.66 -0.44
CA ALA A 21 16.88 7.58 -1.38
C ALA A 21 18.12 7.27 -2.17
N TYR A 22 18.76 8.28 -2.66
CA TYR A 22 19.87 7.98 -3.51
C TYR A 22 21.02 7.37 -2.77
N ALA A 23 21.08 7.62 -1.49
CA ALA A 23 22.16 7.04 -0.74
C ALA A 23 21.83 5.62 -0.45
N ALA A 24 20.58 5.36 -0.39
CA ALA A 24 20.18 4.09 0.05
C ALA A 24 20.63 3.01 -0.86
N GLN A 25 19.92 2.76 -1.78
CA GLN A 25 20.21 1.59 -2.51
C GLN A 25 19.61 1.69 -3.86
N GLY A 26 20.34 1.19 -4.80
CA GLY A 26 19.91 1.22 -6.16
C GLY A 26 18.61 0.51 -6.38
N SER A 27 18.44 -0.62 -5.73
CA SER A 27 17.24 -1.39 -6.00
C SER A 27 15.99 -0.67 -5.53
N MET A 28 16.08 -0.05 -4.36
CA MET A 28 14.95 0.67 -3.85
C MET A 28 14.67 1.88 -4.71
N GLU A 29 15.73 2.51 -5.14
CA GLU A 29 15.59 3.65 -6.00
C GLU A 29 14.96 3.28 -7.32
N ASN A 30 15.34 2.15 -7.86
CA ASN A 30 14.77 1.69 -9.10
C ASN A 30 13.27 1.44 -8.98
N ASP A 31 12.87 0.86 -7.87
CA ASP A 31 11.46 0.60 -7.66
C ASP A 31 10.67 1.88 -7.58
N VAL A 32 11.22 2.86 -6.89
CA VAL A 32 10.53 4.12 -6.75
C VAL A 32 10.46 4.82 -8.10
N MET A 33 11.54 4.78 -8.85
CA MET A 33 11.54 5.43 -10.14
C MET A 33 10.59 4.77 -11.11
N ALA A 34 10.39 3.50 -10.97
CA ALA A 34 9.53 2.77 -11.90
C ALA A 34 8.09 3.29 -11.87
N ILE A 35 7.71 3.94 -10.80
CA ILE A 35 6.35 4.43 -10.70
C ILE A 35 6.06 5.46 -11.78
N THR A 36 7.09 6.12 -12.29
CA THR A 36 6.88 7.10 -13.34
C THR A 36 6.39 6.44 -14.62
N LYS A 37 6.56 5.13 -14.72
CA LYS A 37 6.12 4.41 -15.90
C LYS A 37 4.77 3.74 -15.70
N ALA A 38 4.25 3.81 -14.51
CA ALA A 38 2.95 3.22 -14.24
C ALA A 38 1.90 3.97 -15.02
N LYS A 39 0.99 3.26 -15.63
CA LYS A 39 -0.05 3.90 -16.39
C LYS A 39 -1.14 4.44 -15.50
N ILE A 40 -1.30 3.84 -14.35
CA ILE A 40 -2.31 4.27 -13.39
C ILE A 40 -1.59 4.94 -12.23
N PRO A 41 -1.92 6.19 -11.93
CA PRO A 41 -1.26 6.85 -10.81
C PRO A 41 -1.74 6.26 -9.48
N MET A 42 -0.89 6.37 -8.48
CA MET A 42 -1.20 5.83 -7.17
C MET A 42 -2.50 6.41 -6.63
N THR A 43 -2.77 7.66 -6.89
CA THR A 43 -3.99 8.27 -6.38
C THR A 43 -5.23 7.59 -6.94
N GLN A 44 -5.17 7.18 -8.18
CA GLN A 44 -6.29 6.48 -8.77
C GLN A 44 -6.43 5.09 -8.17
N ALA A 45 -5.31 4.43 -7.93
CA ALA A 45 -5.34 3.10 -7.34
C ALA A 45 -5.93 3.16 -5.94
N VAL A 46 -5.59 4.19 -5.20
CA VAL A 46 -6.14 4.37 -3.86
C VAL A 46 -7.64 4.52 -3.93
N THR A 47 -8.12 5.35 -4.83
CA THR A 47 -9.55 5.54 -4.97
C THR A 47 -10.25 4.24 -5.34
N THR A 48 -9.65 3.51 -6.27
CA THR A 48 -10.21 2.24 -6.69
C THR A 48 -10.31 1.27 -5.51
N ALA A 49 -9.25 1.21 -4.74
CA ALA A 49 -9.23 0.30 -3.59
C ALA A 49 -10.26 0.72 -2.55
N GLU A 50 -10.37 2.01 -2.31
CA GLU A 50 -11.33 2.48 -1.33
C GLU A 50 -12.74 2.14 -1.74
N GLN A 51 -13.05 2.28 -3.00
CA GLN A 51 -14.37 1.94 -3.48
C GLN A 51 -14.61 0.45 -3.41
N HIS A 52 -13.61 -0.32 -3.72
CA HIS A 52 -13.76 -1.76 -3.71
C HIS A 52 -14.00 -2.30 -2.30
N ALA A 53 -13.24 -1.82 -1.34
CA ALA A 53 -13.35 -2.30 0.01
C ALA A 53 -14.29 -1.47 0.87
N ASN A 54 -14.81 -0.40 0.30
CA ASN A 54 -15.77 0.44 1.00
C ASN A 54 -15.18 1.02 2.29
N GLY A 55 -14.05 1.69 2.16
CA GLY A 55 -13.39 2.25 3.32
C GLY A 55 -12.40 3.31 2.94
N LYS A 56 -11.46 3.56 3.83
CA LYS A 56 -10.46 4.57 3.63
C LYS A 56 -9.08 3.96 3.60
N ALA A 57 -8.29 4.39 2.64
CA ALA A 57 -6.94 3.88 2.51
C ALA A 57 -6.07 4.43 3.63
N ALA A 58 -5.30 3.55 4.23
CA ALA A 58 -4.37 3.93 5.28
C ALA A 58 -2.95 3.89 4.75
N ARG A 59 -2.72 3.16 3.70
CA ARG A 59 -1.38 2.99 3.19
C ARG A 59 -1.46 2.51 1.75
N ALA A 60 -0.48 2.87 0.95
CA ALA A 60 -0.40 2.41 -0.42
C ALA A 60 1.06 2.24 -0.79
N GLU A 61 1.38 1.15 -1.45
CA GLU A 61 2.74 0.87 -1.88
C GLU A 61 2.76 0.42 -3.32
N TYR A 62 3.75 0.88 -4.04
CA TYR A 62 3.96 0.47 -5.42
C TYR A 62 5.05 -0.60 -5.39
N GLU A 63 4.74 -1.77 -5.89
CA GLU A 63 5.73 -2.85 -5.82
C GLU A 63 5.64 -3.79 -7.01
N ASN A 64 6.73 -4.49 -7.24
CA ASN A 64 6.81 -5.47 -8.30
C ASN A 64 6.40 -6.82 -7.73
N SER A 65 5.38 -7.39 -8.31
CA SER A 65 4.86 -8.67 -7.83
C SER A 65 4.90 -9.70 -8.95
N LYS A 66 4.44 -10.88 -8.64
CA LYS A 66 4.36 -11.91 -9.65
C LYS A 66 3.40 -11.55 -10.76
N GLN A 67 2.45 -10.70 -10.46
CA GLN A 67 1.51 -10.25 -11.47
C GLN A 67 1.98 -8.99 -12.17
N GLY A 68 3.21 -8.57 -11.91
CA GLY A 68 3.74 -7.36 -12.49
C GLY A 68 3.71 -6.25 -11.46
N TRP A 69 3.74 -5.02 -11.95
CA TRP A 69 3.73 -3.88 -11.04
C TRP A 69 2.32 -3.66 -10.52
N VAL A 70 2.22 -3.48 -9.23
CA VAL A 70 0.92 -3.32 -8.58
C VAL A 70 0.99 -2.27 -7.50
N TYR A 71 -0.17 -1.81 -7.08
CA TYR A 71 -0.29 -0.98 -5.89
C TYR A 71 -0.95 -1.83 -4.81
N ASP A 72 -0.29 -1.96 -3.68
CA ASP A 72 -0.89 -2.62 -2.54
C ASP A 72 -1.46 -1.55 -1.65
N VAL A 73 -2.76 -1.55 -1.48
CA VAL A 73 -3.44 -0.51 -0.72
C VAL A 73 -4.11 -1.14 0.48
N GLU A 74 -3.80 -0.60 1.65
CA GLU A 74 -4.41 -1.07 2.86
C GLU A 74 -5.60 -0.18 3.16
N VAL A 75 -6.78 -0.77 3.20
CA VAL A 75 -8.02 -0.02 3.37
C VAL A 75 -8.70 -0.41 4.66
N VAL A 76 -9.07 0.58 5.44
CA VAL A 76 -9.79 0.35 6.67
C VAL A 76 -11.27 0.56 6.42
N SER A 77 -12.05 -0.47 6.69
CA SER A 77 -13.48 -0.43 6.49
C SER A 77 -14.14 -0.86 7.79
N GLY A 78 -14.67 0.09 8.52
CA GLY A 78 -15.24 -0.23 9.82
C GLY A 78 -14.14 -0.71 10.74
N SER A 79 -14.29 -1.89 11.25
CA SER A 79 -13.30 -2.46 12.15
C SER A 79 -12.40 -3.45 11.43
N LYS A 80 -12.47 -3.50 10.13
CA LYS A 80 -11.69 -4.45 9.37
C LYS A 80 -10.66 -3.75 8.50
N VAL A 81 -9.61 -4.46 8.18
CA VAL A 81 -8.56 -3.94 7.33
C VAL A 81 -8.41 -4.89 6.15
N PHE A 82 -8.41 -4.32 4.97
CA PHE A 82 -8.28 -5.11 3.76
C PHE A 82 -7.03 -4.71 3.01
N ASP A 83 -6.39 -5.71 2.43
CA ASP A 83 -5.26 -5.46 1.54
C ASP A 83 -5.79 -5.62 0.12
N VAL A 84 -5.82 -4.54 -0.60
CA VAL A 84 -6.35 -4.52 -1.94
C VAL A 84 -5.20 -4.31 -2.91
N ARG A 85 -5.07 -5.22 -3.85
CA ARG A 85 -4.00 -5.11 -4.83
C ARG A 85 -4.57 -4.65 -6.15
N VAL A 86 -4.04 -3.56 -6.66
CA VAL A 86 -4.52 -2.94 -7.88
C VAL A 86 -3.44 -3.00 -8.94
N ASP A 87 -3.82 -3.41 -10.14
CA ASP A 87 -2.90 -3.50 -11.26
C ASP A 87 -2.45 -2.09 -11.64
N ALA A 88 -1.15 -1.88 -11.69
CA ALA A 88 -0.63 -0.54 -11.95
C ALA A 88 -0.78 -0.12 -13.41
N ASP A 89 -1.03 -1.06 -14.29
CA ASP A 89 -1.22 -0.73 -15.69
C ASP A 89 -2.67 -0.60 -16.06
N LYS A 90 -3.50 -1.48 -15.51
CA LYS A 90 -4.90 -1.50 -15.90
C LYS A 90 -5.82 -0.81 -14.91
N GLY A 91 -5.36 -0.64 -13.69
CA GLY A 91 -6.19 -0.01 -12.69
C GLY A 91 -7.27 -0.90 -12.12
N THR A 92 -7.19 -2.18 -12.38
CA THR A 92 -8.21 -3.11 -11.91
C THR A 92 -7.76 -3.78 -10.63
N VAL A 93 -8.71 -4.19 -9.82
CA VAL A 93 -8.39 -4.90 -8.59
C VAL A 93 -8.00 -6.32 -8.93
N ILE A 94 -6.82 -6.71 -8.51
CA ILE A 94 -6.34 -8.06 -8.74
C ILE A 94 -6.78 -8.97 -7.62
N SER A 95 -6.70 -8.49 -6.41
CA SER A 95 -7.08 -9.30 -5.27
C SER A 95 -7.45 -8.38 -4.11
N SER A 96 -8.22 -8.92 -3.20
CA SER A 96 -8.62 -8.18 -2.02
C SER A 96 -8.81 -9.20 -0.92
N ALA A 97 -8.12 -9.02 0.17
CA ALA A 97 -8.18 -9.97 1.25
C ALA A 97 -8.18 -9.23 2.58
N GLU A 98 -8.92 -9.75 3.53
CA GLU A 98 -8.93 -9.16 4.84
C GLU A 98 -7.62 -9.46 5.54
N ASP A 99 -7.04 -8.44 6.12
CA ASP A 99 -5.78 -8.62 6.84
C ASP A 99 -6.14 -9.10 8.24
N LYS A 100 -6.01 -10.36 8.45
CA LYS A 100 -6.39 -10.95 9.74
C LYS A 100 -5.23 -11.17 10.66
N ALA A 101 -4.06 -10.84 10.23
CA ALA A 101 -2.89 -11.08 11.06
C ALA A 101 -3.03 -10.41 12.41
N ASP A 102 -3.43 -9.17 12.43
CA ASP A 102 -3.58 -8.48 13.69
C ASP A 102 -4.68 -9.06 14.53
N ARG A 103 -5.74 -9.44 13.88
CA ARG A 103 -6.86 -9.99 14.59
C ARG A 103 -6.56 -11.38 15.12
N ASP A 104 -5.77 -12.09 14.40
CA ASP A 104 -5.38 -13.41 14.85
C ASP A 104 -4.57 -13.30 16.11
N ASP A 105 -3.73 -12.33 16.20
CA ASP A 105 -2.96 -12.13 17.39
C ASP A 105 -3.84 -11.88 18.57
N ASP A 106 -4.82 -11.05 18.39
CA ASP A 106 -5.74 -10.78 19.46
C ASP A 106 -6.48 -12.03 19.85
N HIS A 107 -6.88 -12.74 18.86
CA HIS A 107 -7.63 -13.94 19.08
C HIS A 107 -6.84 -14.95 19.88
N ASP A 108 -5.60 -15.09 19.54
CA ASP A 108 -4.74 -16.02 20.24
C ASP A 108 -4.68 -15.72 21.70
N LYS A 109 -4.67 -14.49 22.04
CA LYS A 109 -4.56 -14.15 23.42
C LYS A 109 -5.74 -14.62 24.23
N GLN A 110 -6.84 -14.71 23.61
CA GLN A 110 -8.02 -15.09 24.31
C GLN A 110 -8.03 -16.54 24.64
N ASP A 111 -7.32 -17.27 23.90
CA ASP A 111 -7.26 -18.67 24.15
C ASP A 111 -6.41 -18.99 25.33
#